data_fe2deba8e1263eb3ded7790bbd7af8dd
#
_entry.id   fe2deba8e1263eb3ded7790bbd7af8dd
#
_cell.length_a   1.000
_cell.length_b   1.000
_cell.length_c   1.000
_cell.angle_alpha   90.00
_cell.angle_beta   90.00
_cell.angle_gamma   90.00
#
_symmetry.space_group_name_H-M   'P 1'
#
loop_
_entity.id
_entity.type
_entity.pdbx_description
1 polymer ?
#
loop_
_entity_poly.entity_id
_entity_poly.type
_entity_poly.pdbx_seq_one_letter_code
_entity_poly.pdbx_strand_id
1 'polypeptide(L)'
;MVDSPLHDHRFTQLDPDFLSTPFRVQTNWHVITGAVSSGKSTLIDRLANEGFQTVPETGRLYVEGEMAKGRTIDEIREGMAAMQVAITDMQLEIERGLRAEDVLFLDGALPGSLAWYRAFGLNPNRILPECFHHRYASVFILEPLPFERNGARDGDADIVGHLDEWLARDYRALGYEVMRVPVIPVQERLALVLDGLSERGLI
;
A
#
# COMPACT_ATOMS: atom_id res chain seq x y z
N MET A 1 5.47 -17.43 -33.81
CA MET A 1 4.99 -16.04 -33.65
C MET A 1 5.71 -15.49 -32.43
N VAL A 2 6.64 -14.56 -32.67
CA VAL A 2 7.65 -14.12 -31.71
C VAL A 2 6.96 -13.35 -30.60
N ASP A 3 7.21 -13.70 -29.33
CA ASP A 3 6.80 -12.98 -28.15
C ASP A 3 7.16 -11.48 -28.31
N SER A 4 6.13 -10.64 -28.22
CA SER A 4 6.30 -9.20 -28.09
C SER A 4 7.13 -8.94 -26.83
N PRO A 5 8.17 -8.09 -26.87
CA PRO A 5 8.96 -7.83 -25.69
C PRO A 5 8.01 -7.30 -24.60
N LEU A 6 8.03 -7.96 -23.43
CA LEU A 6 7.31 -7.51 -22.24
C LEU A 6 7.67 -6.03 -22.05
N HIS A 7 6.68 -5.14 -22.19
CA HIS A 7 6.88 -3.73 -21.92
C HIS A 7 7.30 -3.60 -20.45
N ASP A 8 8.49 -3.04 -20.22
CA ASP A 8 8.97 -2.76 -18.88
C ASP A 8 8.18 -1.61 -18.28
N HIS A 9 7.16 -1.94 -17.47
CA HIS A 9 6.28 -0.96 -16.85
C HIS A 9 6.85 -0.29 -15.60
N ARG A 10 8.11 -0.59 -15.19
CA ARG A 10 8.74 0.01 -14.01
C ARG A 10 8.78 1.53 -14.05
N PHE A 11 8.93 2.12 -15.23
CA PHE A 11 8.98 3.56 -15.43
C PHE A 11 7.68 4.15 -16.01
N THR A 12 6.60 3.37 -16.12
CA THR A 12 5.32 3.85 -16.64
C THR A 12 4.79 4.98 -15.77
N GLN A 13 4.54 6.13 -16.40
CA GLN A 13 3.91 7.28 -15.77
C GLN A 13 2.41 7.00 -15.57
N LEU A 14 1.81 7.62 -14.54
CA LEU A 14 0.36 7.62 -14.41
C LEU A 14 -0.24 8.48 -15.52
N ASP A 15 -1.32 8.00 -16.12
CA ASP A 15 -1.99 8.67 -17.21
C ASP A 15 -2.63 9.98 -16.72
N PRO A 16 -2.23 11.16 -17.25
CA PRO A 16 -2.71 12.45 -16.79
C PRO A 16 -4.22 12.64 -17.00
N ASP A 17 -4.81 11.96 -17.97
CA ASP A 17 -6.26 12.07 -18.23
C ASP A 17 -7.05 11.48 -17.06
N PHE A 18 -6.56 10.41 -16.43
CA PHE A 18 -7.18 9.85 -15.22
C PHE A 18 -6.93 10.72 -13.98
N LEU A 19 -5.78 11.40 -13.87
CA LEU A 19 -5.45 12.20 -12.69
C LEU A 19 -6.38 13.41 -12.47
N SER A 20 -7.15 13.80 -13.48
CA SER A 20 -8.21 14.81 -13.38
C SER A 20 -9.54 14.28 -12.89
N THR A 21 -9.68 12.96 -12.71
CA THR A 21 -10.92 12.31 -12.25
C THR A 21 -11.25 12.70 -10.80
N PRO A 22 -12.48 13.16 -10.51
CA PRO A 22 -12.86 13.46 -9.13
C PRO A 22 -13.04 12.18 -8.31
N PHE A 23 -12.69 12.22 -7.04
CA PHE A 23 -13.01 11.13 -6.10
C PHE A 23 -14.52 11.02 -5.89
N ARG A 24 -15.03 9.76 -5.85
CA ARG A 24 -16.47 9.50 -5.73
C ARG A 24 -16.97 9.57 -4.30
N VAL A 25 -16.17 9.05 -3.34
CA VAL A 25 -16.55 8.94 -1.93
C VAL A 25 -15.45 9.51 -1.06
N GLN A 26 -15.80 10.46 -0.17
CA GLN A 26 -14.90 10.91 0.90
C GLN A 26 -15.00 9.94 2.06
N THR A 27 -13.89 9.58 2.67
CA THR A 27 -13.86 8.63 3.78
C THR A 27 -13.15 9.22 4.99
N ASN A 28 -13.39 8.63 6.16
CA ASN A 28 -12.64 8.88 7.40
C ASN A 28 -11.51 7.84 7.59
N TRP A 29 -11.00 7.30 6.50
CA TRP A 29 -9.96 6.27 6.55
C TRP A 29 -8.57 6.89 6.51
N HIS A 30 -7.68 6.36 7.33
CA HIS A 30 -6.28 6.76 7.45
C HIS A 30 -5.38 5.64 6.92
N VAL A 31 -4.54 5.94 5.95
CA VAL A 31 -3.65 4.95 5.33
C VAL A 31 -2.29 5.00 6.01
N ILE A 32 -1.85 3.85 6.51
CA ILE A 32 -0.48 3.58 6.95
C ILE A 32 0.17 2.74 5.86
N THR A 33 1.15 3.28 5.14
CA THR A 33 1.83 2.58 4.05
C THR A 33 3.34 2.78 4.13
N GLY A 34 4.09 2.17 3.23
CA GLY A 34 5.56 2.22 3.17
C GLY A 34 6.13 0.94 2.56
N ALA A 35 7.41 0.92 2.27
CA ALA A 35 8.10 -0.23 1.72
C ALA A 35 8.05 -1.46 2.65
N VAL A 36 8.47 -2.61 2.14
CA VAL A 36 8.60 -3.85 2.93
C VAL A 36 9.53 -3.59 4.13
N SER A 37 9.18 -4.17 5.27
CA SER A 37 9.96 -4.06 6.52
C SER A 37 10.09 -2.62 7.07
N SER A 38 9.18 -1.70 6.75
CA SER A 38 9.16 -0.35 7.34
C SER A 38 8.51 -0.27 8.73
N GLY A 39 7.95 -1.37 9.25
CA GLY A 39 7.30 -1.44 10.56
C GLY A 39 5.81 -1.08 10.56
N LYS A 40 5.14 -1.09 9.41
CA LYS A 40 3.69 -0.82 9.27
C LYS A 40 2.84 -1.64 10.21
N SER A 41 2.94 -2.96 10.12
CA SER A 41 2.10 -3.88 10.90
C SER A 41 2.29 -3.68 12.41
N THR A 42 3.52 -3.39 12.86
CA THR A 42 3.76 -3.06 14.28
C THR A 42 3.04 -1.78 14.69
N LEU A 43 2.99 -0.77 13.84
CA LEU A 43 2.27 0.47 14.11
C LEU A 43 0.74 0.26 14.08
N ILE A 44 0.24 -0.53 13.12
CA ILE A 44 -1.17 -0.92 13.04
C ILE A 44 -1.61 -1.69 14.30
N ASP A 45 -0.80 -2.62 14.79
CA ASP A 45 -1.08 -3.34 16.04
C ASP A 45 -1.14 -2.37 17.25
N ARG A 46 -0.30 -1.32 17.27
CA ARG A 46 -0.36 -0.31 18.32
C ARG A 46 -1.63 0.53 18.24
N LEU A 47 -2.03 0.96 17.04
CA LEU A 47 -3.27 1.67 16.83
C LEU A 47 -4.49 0.83 17.26
N ALA A 48 -4.50 -0.47 16.94
CA ALA A 48 -5.54 -1.38 17.40
C ALA A 48 -5.58 -1.49 18.95
N ASN A 49 -4.42 -1.51 19.62
CA ASN A 49 -4.33 -1.54 21.09
C ASN A 49 -4.81 -0.22 21.74
N GLU A 50 -4.74 0.91 21.04
CA GLU A 50 -5.35 2.18 21.47
C GLU A 50 -6.87 2.25 21.21
N GLY A 51 -7.45 1.17 20.64
CA GLY A 51 -8.89 1.05 20.43
C GLY A 51 -9.39 1.49 19.05
N PHE A 52 -8.50 1.85 18.14
CA PHE A 52 -8.89 2.17 16.75
C PHE A 52 -9.21 0.91 15.95
N GLN A 53 -10.17 1.03 15.06
CA GLN A 53 -10.44 -0.03 14.08
C GLN A 53 -9.33 -0.06 13.03
N THR A 54 -8.84 -1.26 12.72
CA THR A 54 -7.77 -1.46 11.74
C THR A 54 -8.16 -2.48 10.68
N VAL A 55 -7.65 -2.28 9.47
CA VAL A 55 -7.77 -3.21 8.34
C VAL A 55 -6.39 -3.78 8.05
N PRO A 56 -6.20 -5.09 8.15
CA PRO A 56 -4.89 -5.72 7.96
C PRO A 56 -4.42 -5.69 6.51
N GLU A 57 -3.12 -5.87 6.31
CA GLU A 57 -2.49 -5.92 4.98
C GLU A 57 -3.09 -7.03 4.10
N THR A 58 -3.65 -6.64 2.97
CA THR A 58 -4.33 -7.56 2.05
C THR A 58 -3.37 -8.60 1.46
N GLY A 59 -2.10 -8.23 1.23
CA GLY A 59 -1.08 -9.18 0.76
C GLY A 59 -0.87 -10.34 1.71
N ARG A 60 -0.84 -10.05 3.02
CA ARG A 60 -0.77 -11.08 4.07
C ARG A 60 -2.02 -11.97 4.05
N LEU A 61 -3.20 -11.38 4.05
CA LEU A 61 -4.47 -12.12 4.01
C LEU A 61 -4.55 -13.05 2.80
N TYR A 62 -4.09 -12.59 1.64
CA TYR A 62 -4.03 -13.42 0.43
C TYR A 62 -3.11 -14.63 0.61
N VAL A 63 -1.87 -14.41 1.08
CA VAL A 63 -0.90 -15.49 1.29
C VAL A 63 -1.40 -16.50 2.31
N GLU A 64 -1.93 -16.05 3.45
CA GLU A 64 -2.53 -16.91 4.47
C GLU A 64 -3.70 -17.73 3.91
N GLY A 65 -4.56 -17.11 3.11
CA GLY A 65 -5.67 -17.78 2.44
C GLY A 65 -5.22 -18.85 1.44
N GLU A 66 -4.18 -18.59 0.66
CA GLU A 66 -3.62 -19.59 -0.28
C GLU A 66 -2.92 -20.74 0.45
N MET A 67 -2.20 -20.45 1.53
CA MET A 67 -1.59 -21.47 2.39
C MET A 67 -2.66 -22.36 3.06
N ALA A 68 -3.77 -21.79 3.49
CA ALA A 68 -4.90 -22.56 4.03
C ALA A 68 -5.54 -23.51 3.00
N LYS A 69 -5.40 -23.20 1.71
CA LYS A 69 -5.79 -24.09 0.59
C LYS A 69 -4.74 -25.17 0.26
N GLY A 70 -3.62 -25.19 0.99
CA GLY A 70 -2.54 -26.16 0.85
C GLY A 70 -1.41 -25.77 -0.10
N ARG A 71 -1.38 -24.51 -0.59
CA ARG A 71 -0.25 -24.03 -1.39
C ARG A 71 0.95 -23.68 -0.50
N THR A 72 2.14 -23.95 -0.99
CA THR A 72 3.39 -23.51 -0.38
C THR A 72 3.71 -22.05 -0.73
N ILE A 73 4.56 -21.39 0.08
CA ILE A 73 5.03 -20.01 -0.20
C ILE A 73 5.74 -19.94 -1.56
N ASP A 74 6.51 -20.94 -1.92
CA ASP A 74 7.25 -20.97 -3.19
C ASP A 74 6.29 -21.05 -4.38
N GLU A 75 5.27 -21.90 -4.32
CA GLU A 75 4.22 -21.99 -5.35
C GLU A 75 3.41 -20.68 -5.48
N ILE A 76 3.19 -19.96 -4.38
CA ILE A 76 2.50 -18.66 -4.39
C ILE A 76 3.38 -17.63 -5.09
N ARG A 77 4.70 -17.66 -4.86
CA ARG A 77 5.67 -16.72 -5.42
C ARG A 77 6.02 -16.95 -6.89
N GLU A 78 5.83 -18.14 -7.42
CA GLU A 78 6.08 -18.44 -8.86
C GLU A 78 5.27 -17.55 -9.80
N GLY A 79 4.14 -17.01 -9.38
CA GLY A 79 3.24 -16.17 -10.18
C GLY A 79 3.08 -14.73 -9.63
N MET A 80 4.16 -14.04 -9.29
CA MET A 80 4.12 -12.73 -8.60
C MET A 80 3.20 -11.69 -9.26
N ALA A 81 3.20 -11.61 -10.60
CA ALA A 81 2.31 -10.68 -11.31
C ALA A 81 0.82 -11.07 -11.15
N ALA A 82 0.48 -12.35 -11.29
CA ALA A 82 -0.88 -12.84 -11.09
C ALA A 82 -1.32 -12.70 -9.62
N MET A 83 -0.40 -12.99 -8.69
CA MET A 83 -0.62 -12.78 -7.26
C MET A 83 -0.94 -11.31 -6.95
N GLN A 84 -0.19 -10.36 -7.52
CA GLN A 84 -0.43 -8.94 -7.31
C GLN A 84 -1.80 -8.49 -7.86
N VAL A 85 -2.23 -9.02 -8.99
CA VAL A 85 -3.59 -8.76 -9.52
C VAL A 85 -4.64 -9.27 -8.53
N ALA A 86 -4.51 -10.50 -8.05
CA ALA A 86 -5.46 -11.09 -7.09
C ALA A 86 -5.49 -10.33 -5.74
N ILE A 87 -4.33 -9.89 -5.24
CA ILE A 87 -4.24 -9.03 -4.04
C ILE A 87 -4.97 -7.71 -4.28
N THR A 88 -4.81 -7.11 -5.46
CA THR A 88 -5.48 -5.84 -5.81
C THR A 88 -6.99 -6.00 -5.90
N ASP A 89 -7.47 -7.07 -6.51
CA ASP A 89 -8.90 -7.37 -6.58
C ASP A 89 -9.49 -7.59 -5.18
N MET A 90 -8.78 -8.30 -4.31
CA MET A 90 -9.17 -8.49 -2.91
C MET A 90 -9.18 -7.17 -2.13
N GLN A 91 -8.20 -6.27 -2.37
CA GLN A 91 -8.17 -4.94 -1.76
C GLN A 91 -9.39 -4.10 -2.17
N LEU A 92 -9.74 -4.13 -3.45
CA LEU A 92 -10.94 -3.46 -3.97
C LEU A 92 -12.22 -3.97 -3.30
N GLU A 93 -12.36 -5.28 -3.12
CA GLU A 93 -13.53 -5.86 -2.47
C GLU A 93 -13.59 -5.49 -0.97
N ILE A 94 -12.45 -5.52 -0.26
CA ILE A 94 -12.36 -5.09 1.13
C ILE A 94 -12.82 -3.63 1.25
N GLU A 95 -12.22 -2.72 0.48
CA GLU A 95 -12.53 -1.29 0.57
C GLU A 95 -13.99 -0.97 0.18
N ARG A 96 -14.59 -1.70 -0.77
CA ARG A 96 -16.00 -1.57 -1.13
C ARG A 96 -16.94 -2.01 -0.01
N GLY A 97 -16.49 -2.92 0.86
CA GLY A 97 -17.27 -3.41 2.01
C GLY A 97 -17.17 -2.52 3.26
N LEU A 98 -16.25 -1.57 3.30
CA LEU A 98 -16.07 -0.68 4.44
C LEU A 98 -17.04 0.50 4.39
N ARG A 99 -17.43 1.01 5.56
CA ARG A 99 -18.27 2.19 5.69
C ARG A 99 -17.41 3.45 5.67
N ALA A 100 -17.69 4.36 4.76
CA ALA A 100 -16.88 5.56 4.55
C ALA A 100 -16.80 6.50 5.77
N GLU A 101 -17.84 6.49 6.60
CA GLU A 101 -17.96 7.29 7.81
C GLU A 101 -17.19 6.74 9.01
N ASP A 102 -16.78 5.48 9.00
CA ASP A 102 -16.02 4.88 10.09
C ASP A 102 -14.57 5.37 10.08
N VAL A 103 -14.04 5.70 11.27
CA VAL A 103 -12.62 6.03 11.43
C VAL A 103 -11.82 4.73 11.46
N LEU A 104 -11.06 4.48 10.39
CA LEU A 104 -10.30 3.24 10.19
C LEU A 104 -8.84 3.54 9.88
N PHE A 105 -7.95 2.65 10.32
CA PHE A 105 -6.55 2.62 9.88
C PHE A 105 -6.30 1.41 8.98
N LEU A 106 -5.88 1.65 7.75
CA LEU A 106 -5.61 0.61 6.76
C LEU A 106 -4.10 0.32 6.70
N ASP A 107 -3.69 -0.94 6.83
CA ASP A 107 -2.32 -1.40 6.53
C ASP A 107 -2.16 -1.53 5.01
N GLY A 108 -1.88 -0.42 4.37
CA GLY A 108 -1.93 -0.25 2.92
C GLY A 108 -3.35 0.05 2.41
N ALA A 109 -3.41 0.57 1.20
CA ALA A 109 -4.66 0.87 0.49
C ALA A 109 -4.44 0.76 -1.02
N LEU A 110 -5.52 0.77 -1.80
CA LEU A 110 -5.51 0.52 -3.23
C LEU A 110 -4.44 1.32 -4.03
N PRO A 111 -4.20 2.63 -3.79
CA PRO A 111 -3.15 3.35 -4.51
C PRO A 111 -1.74 2.78 -4.30
N GLY A 112 -1.48 2.09 -3.19
CA GLY A 112 -0.22 1.37 -2.97
C GLY A 112 0.03 0.29 -4.02
N SER A 113 -1.00 -0.32 -4.58
CA SER A 113 -0.91 -1.32 -5.64
C SER A 113 -0.29 -0.77 -6.94
N LEU A 114 -0.35 0.55 -7.20
CA LEU A 114 0.30 1.16 -8.36
C LEU A 114 1.82 0.93 -8.36
N ALA A 115 2.45 1.09 -7.20
CA ALA A 115 3.87 0.83 -7.01
C ALA A 115 4.20 -0.67 -7.18
N TRP A 116 3.39 -1.55 -6.61
CA TRP A 116 3.57 -2.99 -6.76
C TRP A 116 3.36 -3.49 -8.19
N TYR A 117 2.42 -2.89 -8.94
CA TYR A 117 2.24 -3.19 -10.37
C TYR A 117 3.55 -2.94 -11.13
N ARG A 118 4.21 -1.80 -10.90
CA ARG A 118 5.51 -1.51 -11.51
C ARG A 118 6.58 -2.51 -11.09
N ALA A 119 6.64 -2.85 -9.79
CA ALA A 119 7.61 -3.79 -9.26
C ALA A 119 7.53 -5.16 -9.95
N PHE A 120 6.33 -5.59 -10.34
CA PHE A 120 6.09 -6.85 -11.03
C PHE A 120 5.86 -6.72 -12.55
N GLY A 121 6.26 -5.59 -13.16
CA GLY A 121 6.18 -5.38 -14.60
C GLY A 121 4.75 -5.23 -15.14
N LEU A 122 3.78 -4.95 -14.28
CA LEU A 122 2.40 -4.69 -14.66
C LEU A 122 2.18 -3.19 -14.93
N ASN A 123 1.27 -2.88 -15.86
CA ASN A 123 0.91 -1.48 -16.14
C ASN A 123 0.03 -0.90 -15.04
N PRO A 124 0.49 0.11 -14.26
CA PRO A 124 -0.26 0.70 -13.15
C PRO A 124 -1.54 1.41 -13.62
N ASN A 125 -1.60 1.89 -14.87
CA ASN A 125 -2.78 2.58 -15.39
C ASN A 125 -4.00 1.65 -15.54
N ARG A 126 -3.82 0.33 -15.46
CA ARG A 126 -4.95 -0.63 -15.45
C ARG A 126 -5.82 -0.50 -14.22
N ILE A 127 -5.24 -0.11 -13.08
CA ILE A 127 -5.96 0.03 -11.80
C ILE A 127 -6.11 1.50 -11.37
N LEU A 128 -5.48 2.43 -12.10
CA LEU A 128 -5.52 3.86 -11.77
C LEU A 128 -6.94 4.43 -11.66
N PRO A 129 -7.91 4.08 -12.54
CA PRO A 129 -9.29 4.56 -12.43
C PRO A 129 -9.98 4.16 -11.11
N GLU A 130 -9.66 2.99 -10.58
CA GLU A 130 -10.23 2.49 -9.31
C GLU A 130 -9.71 3.28 -8.10
N CYS A 131 -8.50 3.86 -8.19
CA CYS A 131 -7.93 4.69 -7.13
C CYS A 131 -8.74 5.96 -6.83
N PHE A 132 -9.67 6.36 -7.71
CA PHE A 132 -10.55 7.51 -7.52
C PHE A 132 -11.91 7.15 -6.91
N HIS A 133 -12.13 5.87 -6.53
CA HIS A 133 -13.38 5.49 -5.87
C HIS A 133 -13.47 6.07 -4.46
N HIS A 134 -12.42 5.95 -3.66
CA HIS A 134 -12.36 6.45 -2.29
C HIS A 134 -11.26 7.52 -2.13
N ARG A 135 -11.58 8.62 -1.45
CA ARG A 135 -10.57 9.58 -0.99
C ARG A 135 -10.31 9.36 0.49
N TYR A 136 -9.11 8.94 0.82
CA TYR A 136 -8.68 8.74 2.21
C TYR A 136 -8.48 10.09 2.91
N ALA A 137 -8.79 10.15 4.21
CA ALA A 137 -8.66 11.34 5.02
C ALA A 137 -7.18 11.74 5.23
N SER A 138 -6.29 10.75 5.35
CA SER A 138 -4.85 10.99 5.46
C SER A 138 -4.02 9.81 4.94
N VAL A 139 -2.76 10.11 4.58
CA VAL A 139 -1.79 9.11 4.11
C VAL A 139 -0.45 9.31 4.82
N PHE A 140 -0.04 8.29 5.56
CA PHE A 140 1.26 8.22 6.23
C PHE A 140 2.14 7.20 5.53
N ILE A 141 3.34 7.62 5.12
CA ILE A 141 4.35 6.72 4.54
C ILE A 141 5.49 6.55 5.53
N LEU A 142 5.65 5.34 6.06
CA LEU A 142 6.74 5.00 6.95
C LEU A 142 8.04 4.86 6.16
N GLU A 143 9.08 5.55 6.63
CA GLU A 143 10.42 5.39 6.08
C GLU A 143 10.93 3.97 6.29
N PRO A 144 11.61 3.38 5.28
CA PRO A 144 12.14 2.04 5.37
C PRO A 144 13.18 1.96 6.49
N LEU A 145 13.10 0.89 7.30
CA LEU A 145 14.11 0.62 8.31
C LEU A 145 15.46 0.29 7.64
N PRO A 146 16.59 0.58 8.30
CA PRO A 146 17.90 0.17 7.79
C PRO A 146 17.91 -1.33 7.49
N PHE A 147 18.34 -1.69 6.30
CA PHE A 147 18.34 -3.07 5.83
C PHE A 147 19.42 -3.86 6.59
N GLU A 148 19.05 -4.75 7.49
CA GLU A 148 19.96 -5.75 8.00
C GLU A 148 20.13 -6.83 6.92
N ARG A 149 21.33 -6.94 6.35
CA ARG A 149 21.71 -7.98 5.37
C ARG A 149 21.69 -9.37 6.02
N ASN A 150 20.54 -9.97 6.10
CA ASN A 150 20.37 -11.36 6.53
C ASN A 150 20.20 -12.28 5.30
N GLY A 151 21.17 -12.30 4.41
CA GLY A 151 21.49 -13.38 3.44
C GLY A 151 20.41 -13.94 2.49
N ALA A 152 19.14 -13.65 2.71
CA ALA A 152 18.05 -14.28 1.96
C ALA A 152 17.28 -13.36 0.99
N ARG A 153 17.70 -12.09 0.82
CA ARG A 153 16.92 -11.08 0.08
C ARG A 153 17.74 -10.14 -0.80
N ASP A 154 18.89 -10.57 -1.32
CA ASP A 154 19.76 -9.71 -2.15
C ASP A 154 19.11 -9.23 -3.47
N GLY A 155 18.03 -9.85 -3.93
CA GLY A 155 17.26 -9.40 -5.10
C GLY A 155 16.18 -8.35 -4.79
N ASP A 156 15.82 -8.14 -3.52
CA ASP A 156 14.71 -7.26 -3.12
C ASP A 156 15.14 -5.82 -2.80
N ALA A 157 16.43 -5.56 -2.60
CA ALA A 157 16.92 -4.24 -2.14
C ALA A 157 16.62 -3.12 -3.15
N ASP A 158 16.80 -3.36 -4.44
CA ASP A 158 16.51 -2.38 -5.49
C ASP A 158 15.01 -2.12 -5.60
N ILE A 159 14.19 -3.17 -5.49
CA ILE A 159 12.72 -3.05 -5.51
C ILE A 159 12.23 -2.27 -4.29
N VAL A 160 12.77 -2.54 -3.10
CA VAL A 160 12.39 -1.84 -1.85
C VAL A 160 12.70 -0.35 -1.93
N GLY A 161 13.86 0.04 -2.49
CA GLY A 161 14.21 1.45 -2.70
C GLY A 161 13.24 2.16 -3.63
N HIS A 162 12.93 1.52 -4.76
CA HIS A 162 11.98 2.08 -5.73
C HIS A 162 10.54 2.11 -5.19
N LEU A 163 10.12 1.14 -4.38
CA LEU A 163 8.78 1.12 -3.80
C LEU A 163 8.48 2.35 -2.95
N ASP A 164 9.41 2.78 -2.11
CA ASP A 164 9.23 3.98 -1.29
C ASP A 164 9.04 5.24 -2.13
N GLU A 165 9.87 5.40 -3.18
CA GLU A 165 9.78 6.52 -4.11
C GLU A 165 8.47 6.49 -4.91
N TRP A 166 8.08 5.33 -5.44
CA TRP A 166 6.86 5.18 -6.22
C TRP A 166 5.61 5.42 -5.37
N LEU A 167 5.55 4.88 -4.14
CA LEU A 167 4.46 5.15 -3.22
C LEU A 167 4.29 6.64 -2.98
N ALA A 168 5.37 7.34 -2.60
CA ALA A 168 5.30 8.76 -2.31
C ALA A 168 4.90 9.59 -3.55
N ARG A 169 5.44 9.24 -4.73
CA ARG A 169 5.11 9.90 -5.99
C ARG A 169 3.65 9.67 -6.38
N ASP A 170 3.18 8.43 -6.33
CA ASP A 170 1.84 8.08 -6.81
C ASP A 170 0.74 8.66 -5.91
N TYR A 171 0.89 8.60 -4.58
CA TYR A 171 -0.05 9.27 -3.68
C TYR A 171 -0.09 10.78 -3.90
N ARG A 172 1.07 11.45 -4.11
CA ARG A 172 1.09 12.88 -4.44
C ARG A 172 0.42 13.18 -5.79
N ALA A 173 0.67 12.36 -6.81
CA ALA A 173 0.03 12.49 -8.11
C ALA A 173 -1.51 12.37 -8.03
N LEU A 174 -2.02 11.53 -7.13
CA LEU A 174 -3.45 11.41 -6.80
C LEU A 174 -3.96 12.58 -5.94
N GLY A 175 -3.14 13.58 -5.62
CA GLY A 175 -3.54 14.77 -4.87
C GLY A 175 -3.59 14.58 -3.35
N TYR A 176 -2.90 13.58 -2.80
CA TYR A 176 -2.76 13.43 -1.35
C TYR A 176 -1.58 14.24 -0.81
N GLU A 177 -1.78 14.87 0.33
CA GLU A 177 -0.68 15.29 1.18
C GLU A 177 -0.11 14.05 1.88
N VAL A 178 1.18 13.76 1.62
CA VAL A 178 1.86 12.59 2.18
C VAL A 178 2.64 13.01 3.42
N MET A 179 2.29 12.42 4.57
CA MET A 179 3.01 12.60 5.82
C MET A 179 4.08 11.51 5.96
N ARG A 180 5.35 11.91 6.05
CA ARG A 180 6.46 10.96 6.25
C ARG A 180 6.61 10.65 7.74
N VAL A 181 6.70 9.36 8.06
CA VAL A 181 6.95 8.87 9.42
C VAL A 181 8.39 8.36 9.49
N PRO A 182 9.28 9.06 10.21
CA PRO A 182 10.71 8.74 10.25
C PRO A 182 11.00 7.42 10.98
N VAL A 183 12.27 6.97 10.87
CA VAL A 183 12.79 5.81 11.61
C VAL A 183 13.08 6.22 13.05
N ILE A 184 12.04 6.15 13.89
CA ILE A 184 12.07 6.41 15.34
C ILE A 184 11.37 5.26 16.08
N PRO A 185 11.49 5.14 17.40
CA PRO A 185 10.78 4.12 18.18
C PRO A 185 9.28 4.09 17.90
N VAL A 186 8.67 2.90 17.92
CA VAL A 186 7.27 2.70 17.52
C VAL A 186 6.29 3.56 18.34
N GLN A 187 6.58 3.82 19.60
CA GLN A 187 5.74 4.70 20.43
C GLN A 187 5.77 6.16 19.97
N GLU A 188 6.94 6.63 19.53
CA GLU A 188 7.08 7.96 18.97
C GLU A 188 6.41 8.07 17.60
N ARG A 189 6.47 6.99 16.77
CA ARG A 189 5.71 6.90 15.52
C ARG A 189 4.21 6.97 15.75
N LEU A 190 3.71 6.24 16.78
CA LEU A 190 2.30 6.27 17.16
C LEU A 190 1.88 7.68 17.57
N ALA A 191 2.64 8.33 18.47
CA ALA A 191 2.37 9.70 18.90
C ALA A 191 2.34 10.66 17.69
N LEU A 192 3.35 10.59 16.81
CA LEU A 192 3.42 11.44 15.61
C LEU A 192 2.18 11.30 14.71
N VAL A 193 1.69 10.07 14.53
CA VAL A 193 0.48 9.79 13.72
C VAL A 193 -0.75 10.37 14.41
N LEU A 194 -0.96 10.11 15.70
CA LEU A 194 -2.15 10.55 16.44
C LEU A 194 -2.16 12.08 16.62
N ASP A 195 -1.03 12.69 16.95
CA ASP A 195 -0.91 14.15 17.07
C ASP A 195 -1.20 14.83 15.73
N GLY A 196 -0.63 14.32 14.63
CA GLY A 196 -0.87 14.84 13.29
C GLY A 196 -2.33 14.74 12.83
N LEU A 197 -3.08 13.73 13.29
CA LEU A 197 -4.52 13.62 13.03
C LEU A 197 -5.34 14.54 13.92
N SER A 198 -5.00 14.64 15.20
CA SER A 198 -5.69 15.51 16.18
C SER A 198 -5.54 16.98 15.80
N GLU A 199 -4.34 17.43 15.41
CA GLU A 199 -4.09 18.81 14.95
C GLU A 199 -4.93 19.20 13.73
N ARG A 200 -5.33 18.21 12.92
CA ARG A 200 -6.18 18.38 11.73
C ARG A 200 -7.68 18.16 12.01
N GLY A 201 -8.04 17.82 13.25
CA GLY A 201 -9.43 17.50 13.64
C GLY A 201 -9.99 16.26 12.93
N LEU A 202 -9.14 15.26 12.65
CA LEU A 202 -9.50 14.03 11.95
C LEU A 202 -9.80 12.86 12.92
N ILE A 203 -9.40 13.03 14.17
CA ILE A 203 -9.75 12.13 15.31
C ILE A 203 -9.97 12.95 16.57
#